data_7a299baef0c44e58dde3f0bd7d3f96a7
#
_entry.id   7a299baef0c44e58dde3f0bd7d3f96a7
#
_cell.length_a   1.000
_cell.length_b   1.000
_cell.length_c   1.000
_cell.angle_alpha   90.00
_cell.angle_beta   90.00
_cell.angle_gamma   90.00
#
_symmetry.space_group_name_H-M   'P 1'
#
loop_
_entity.id
_entity.type
_entity.pdbx_description
1 polymer ?
#
loop_
_entity_poly.entity_id
_entity_poly.type
_entity_poly.pdbx_seq_one_letter_code
_entity_poly.pdbx_strand_id
1 'polypeptide(L)'
;MPFVRIDAVGTDRLEALGNAVHDAMVETLGIPADDRFQVLNGQGTLKYDDYLGIHRDEGVVFVAITMRPGRTDERKKALYRRIAELAEEYSGTEPRNVLVTINETDLINWSFGNGEAQYA
;
A
#
# COMPACT_ATOMS: atom_id res chain seq x y z
N MET A 1 11.66 -3.31 2.98
CA MET A 1 11.82 -3.16 1.54
C MET A 1 10.51 -3.36 0.76
N PRO A 2 9.54 -2.53 0.95
CA PRO A 2 8.39 -2.49 0.04
C PRO A 2 8.55 -1.37 -0.97
N PHE A 3 8.01 -1.60 -2.15
CA PHE A 3 7.75 -0.56 -3.13
C PHE A 3 6.24 -0.46 -3.27
N VAL A 4 5.67 0.72 -3.07
CA VAL A 4 4.23 0.92 -2.98
C VAL A 4 3.77 1.90 -4.06
N ARG A 5 2.69 1.52 -4.75
CA ARG A 5 1.98 2.44 -5.64
C ARG A 5 0.57 2.64 -5.07
N ILE A 6 0.17 3.90 -4.96
CA ILE A 6 -1.17 4.28 -4.50
C ILE A 6 -1.83 5.12 -5.57
N ASP A 7 -2.98 4.67 -6.04
CA ASP A 7 -3.82 5.39 -6.99
C ASP A 7 -5.13 5.78 -6.31
N ALA A 8 -5.49 7.05 -6.39
CA ALA A 8 -6.73 7.59 -5.81
C ALA A 8 -7.36 8.58 -6.80
N VAL A 9 -8.61 8.93 -6.56
CA VAL A 9 -9.30 9.96 -7.33
C VAL A 9 -8.94 11.32 -6.72
N GLY A 10 -8.21 12.13 -7.50
CA GLY A 10 -7.72 13.44 -7.03
C GLY A 10 -6.46 13.32 -6.19
N THR A 11 -5.89 14.47 -5.83
CA THR A 11 -4.59 14.56 -5.17
C THR A 11 -4.66 14.89 -3.68
N ASP A 12 -5.84 15.26 -3.18
CA ASP A 12 -6.00 15.82 -1.83
C ASP A 12 -5.60 14.87 -0.71
N ARG A 13 -5.77 13.56 -0.91
CA ARG A 13 -5.55 12.56 0.11
C ARG A 13 -4.23 11.82 -0.04
N LEU A 14 -3.47 12.07 -1.10
CA LEU A 14 -2.32 11.23 -1.47
C LEU A 14 -1.25 11.16 -0.39
N GLU A 15 -0.85 12.29 0.16
CA GLU A 15 0.17 12.31 1.21
C GLU A 15 -0.29 11.56 2.46
N ALA A 16 -1.52 11.81 2.89
CA ALA A 16 -2.10 11.13 4.05
C ALA A 16 -2.21 9.62 3.82
N LEU A 17 -2.62 9.20 2.61
CA LEU A 17 -2.69 7.78 2.25
C LEU A 17 -1.30 7.14 2.22
N GLY A 18 -0.31 7.84 1.68
CA GLY A 18 1.08 7.36 1.70
C GLY A 18 1.58 7.14 3.11
N ASN A 19 1.29 8.07 4.01
CA ASN A 19 1.65 7.93 5.43
C ASN A 19 0.90 6.77 6.09
N ALA A 20 -0.38 6.60 5.79
CA ALA A 20 -1.18 5.51 6.35
C ALA A 20 -0.61 4.14 5.97
N VAL A 21 -0.29 3.94 4.69
CA VAL A 21 0.29 2.67 4.22
C VAL A 21 1.66 2.44 4.84
N HIS A 22 2.51 3.47 4.88
CA HIS A 22 3.84 3.35 5.46
C HIS A 22 3.77 2.99 6.94
N ASP A 23 2.98 3.71 7.72
CA ASP A 23 2.85 3.46 9.16
C ASP A 23 2.28 2.06 9.43
N ALA A 24 1.30 1.62 8.64
CA ALA A 24 0.76 0.27 8.74
C ALA A 24 1.83 -0.80 8.50
N MET A 25 2.71 -0.59 7.53
CA MET A 25 3.80 -1.52 7.23
C MET A 25 4.86 -1.54 8.33
N VAL A 26 5.19 -0.39 8.91
CA VAL A 26 6.08 -0.32 10.06
C VAL A 26 5.49 -1.10 11.24
N GLU A 27 4.22 -0.88 11.56
CA GLU A 27 3.56 -1.52 12.69
C GLU A 27 3.39 -3.03 12.51
N THR A 28 2.97 -3.49 11.34
CA THR A 28 2.57 -4.90 11.13
C THR A 28 3.68 -5.77 10.56
N LEU A 29 4.58 -5.22 9.76
CA LEU A 29 5.66 -5.96 9.13
C LEU A 29 7.03 -5.69 9.76
N GLY A 30 7.13 -4.65 10.58
CA GLY A 30 8.38 -4.30 11.25
C GLY A 30 9.44 -3.73 10.31
N ILE A 31 9.04 -3.11 9.19
CA ILE A 31 10.01 -2.46 8.32
C ILE A 31 10.61 -1.23 9.02
N PRO A 32 11.85 -0.83 8.70
CA PRO A 32 12.42 0.41 9.23
C PRO A 32 11.60 1.64 8.82
N ALA A 33 11.54 2.63 9.69
CA ALA A 33 10.78 3.86 9.42
C ALA A 33 11.34 4.66 8.23
N ASP A 34 12.62 4.48 7.90
CA ASP A 34 13.25 5.13 6.76
C ASP A 34 13.24 4.28 5.48
N ASP A 35 12.52 3.18 5.48
CA ASP A 35 12.35 2.32 4.30
C ASP A 35 11.05 2.69 3.59
N ARG A 36 11.08 3.80 2.85
CA ARG A 36 9.90 4.29 2.14
C ARG A 36 10.22 4.54 0.68
N PHE A 37 9.50 3.83 -0.19
CA PHE A 37 9.53 4.05 -1.64
C PHE A 37 8.10 3.99 -2.15
N GLN A 38 7.56 5.13 -2.58
CA GLN A 38 6.15 5.26 -2.95
C GLN A 38 5.97 6.06 -4.24
N VAL A 39 5.01 5.62 -5.05
CA VAL A 39 4.45 6.44 -6.13
C VAL A 39 3.01 6.77 -5.72
N LEU A 40 2.69 8.04 -5.67
CA LEU A 40 1.36 8.53 -5.31
C LEU A 40 0.74 9.20 -6.53
N ASN A 41 -0.39 8.67 -7.03
CA ASN A 41 -1.01 9.15 -8.24
C ASN A 41 -2.50 9.44 -8.04
N GLY A 42 -2.90 10.68 -8.33
CA GLY A 42 -4.29 11.13 -8.25
C GLY A 42 -4.88 11.56 -9.58
N GLN A 43 -4.18 11.27 -10.70
CA GLN A 43 -4.52 11.77 -12.02
C GLN A 43 -5.21 10.75 -12.92
N GLY A 44 -5.18 9.47 -12.55
CA GLY A 44 -5.73 8.40 -13.36
C GLY A 44 -7.25 8.29 -13.25
N THR A 45 -7.84 7.57 -14.19
CA THR A 45 -9.25 7.18 -14.12
C THR A 45 -9.32 5.81 -13.45
N LEU A 46 -10.01 5.73 -12.31
CA LEU A 46 -10.18 4.47 -11.60
C LEU A 46 -11.57 3.89 -11.90
N LYS A 47 -11.60 2.61 -12.24
CA LYS A 47 -12.85 1.87 -12.44
C LYS A 47 -12.95 0.79 -11.38
N TYR A 48 -14.13 0.59 -10.87
CA TYR A 48 -14.40 -0.33 -9.77
C TYR A 48 -15.83 -0.85 -9.83
N ASP A 49 -16.04 -2.04 -9.28
CA ASP A 49 -17.33 -2.67 -9.19
C ASP A 49 -17.64 -3.05 -7.74
N ASP A 50 -18.91 -3.35 -7.48
CA ASP A 50 -19.37 -3.90 -6.20
C ASP A 50 -19.07 -5.40 -6.19
N TYR A 51 -17.83 -5.75 -6.02
CA TYR A 51 -17.38 -7.15 -5.99
C TYR A 51 -17.33 -7.63 -4.55
N LEU A 52 -17.72 -8.87 -4.30
CA LEU A 52 -17.79 -9.50 -2.97
C LEU A 52 -18.76 -8.79 -2.02
N GLY A 53 -19.81 -8.17 -2.57
CA GLY A 53 -20.80 -7.46 -1.77
C GLY A 53 -20.27 -6.17 -1.12
N ILE A 54 -19.12 -5.67 -1.56
CA ILE A 54 -18.52 -4.43 -1.03
C ILE A 54 -18.87 -3.31 -1.99
N HIS A 55 -19.65 -2.35 -1.51
CA HIS A 55 -20.00 -1.16 -2.28
C HIS A 55 -18.86 -0.14 -2.23
N ARG A 56 -18.43 0.34 -3.41
CA ARG A 56 -17.36 1.34 -3.55
C ARG A 56 -17.91 2.58 -4.23
N ASP A 57 -17.23 3.70 -4.04
CA ASP A 57 -17.57 4.97 -4.69
C ASP A 57 -16.28 5.71 -5.11
N GLU A 58 -16.39 7.00 -5.42
CA GLU A 58 -15.26 7.81 -5.85
C GLU A 58 -14.18 7.99 -4.79
N GLY A 59 -14.43 7.55 -3.57
CA GLY A 59 -13.42 7.47 -2.52
C GLY A 59 -12.45 6.30 -2.66
N VAL A 60 -12.60 5.49 -3.71
CA VAL A 60 -11.78 4.28 -3.91
C VAL A 60 -10.28 4.59 -3.97
N VAL A 61 -9.50 3.69 -3.37
CA VAL A 61 -8.03 3.77 -3.35
C VAL A 61 -7.48 2.39 -3.69
N PHE A 62 -6.58 2.33 -4.66
CA PHE A 62 -5.88 1.10 -5.01
C PHE A 62 -4.45 1.18 -4.49
N VAL A 63 -4.08 0.22 -3.66
CA VAL A 63 -2.74 0.11 -3.07
C VAL A 63 -2.09 -1.16 -3.61
N ALA A 64 -1.01 -1.00 -4.36
CA ALA A 64 -0.23 -2.11 -4.88
C ALA A 64 1.13 -2.12 -4.18
N ILE A 65 1.45 -3.23 -3.52
CA ILE A 65 2.67 -3.38 -2.74
C ILE A 65 3.52 -4.47 -3.36
N THR A 66 4.78 -4.14 -3.69
CA THR A 66 5.78 -5.13 -4.07
C THR A 66 6.75 -5.27 -2.91
N MET A 67 6.97 -6.50 -2.45
CA MET A 67 7.85 -6.75 -1.31
C MET A 67 8.51 -8.13 -1.42
N ARG A 68 9.50 -8.38 -0.57
CA ARG A 68 10.12 -9.71 -0.50
C ARG A 68 9.13 -10.72 0.08
N PRO A 69 9.27 -12.01 -0.25
CA PRO A 69 8.45 -13.06 0.36
C PRO A 69 8.85 -13.32 1.82
N GLY A 70 8.06 -14.13 2.50
CA GLY A 70 8.37 -14.65 3.83
C GLY A 70 7.50 -14.14 4.97
N ARG A 71 6.60 -13.17 4.73
CA ARG A 71 5.64 -12.76 5.76
C ARG A 71 4.52 -13.79 5.85
N THR A 72 4.05 -14.01 7.08
CA THR A 72 2.94 -14.94 7.31
C THR A 72 1.62 -14.38 6.83
N ASP A 73 0.65 -15.27 6.62
CA ASP A 73 -0.71 -14.85 6.26
C ASP A 73 -1.32 -13.94 7.31
N GLU A 74 -1.06 -14.22 8.60
CA GLU A 74 -1.57 -13.41 9.71
C GLU A 74 -1.03 -11.99 9.67
N ARG A 75 0.26 -11.82 9.34
CA ARG A 75 0.85 -10.48 9.20
C ARG A 75 0.27 -9.74 8.00
N LYS A 76 0.01 -10.43 6.90
CA LYS A 76 -0.63 -9.83 5.72
C LYS A 76 -2.05 -9.38 6.04
N LYS A 77 -2.82 -10.22 6.75
CA LYS A 77 -4.18 -9.84 7.19
C LYS A 77 -4.15 -8.65 8.13
N ALA A 78 -3.21 -8.60 9.05
CA ALA A 78 -3.03 -7.47 9.95
C ALA A 78 -2.66 -6.20 9.17
N LEU A 79 -1.83 -6.32 8.15
CA LEU A 79 -1.47 -5.20 7.27
C LEU A 79 -2.69 -4.63 6.57
N TYR A 80 -3.52 -5.47 5.95
CA TYR A 80 -4.73 -5.01 5.26
C TYR A 80 -5.66 -4.25 6.21
N ARG A 81 -5.88 -4.80 7.39
CA ARG A 81 -6.73 -4.18 8.41
C ARG A 81 -6.16 -2.83 8.83
N ARG A 82 -4.86 -2.80 9.10
CA ARG A 82 -4.23 -1.56 9.59
C ARG A 82 -4.18 -0.47 8.53
N ILE A 83 -3.95 -0.83 7.27
CA ILE A 83 -4.03 0.13 6.16
C ILE A 83 -5.43 0.74 6.10
N ALA A 84 -6.48 -0.07 6.17
CA ALA A 84 -7.84 0.44 6.12
C ALA A 84 -8.15 1.37 7.30
N GLU A 85 -7.73 0.98 8.51
CA GLU A 85 -7.93 1.80 9.70
C GLU A 85 -7.20 3.15 9.60
N LEU A 86 -5.93 3.15 9.22
CA LEU A 86 -5.14 4.37 9.12
C LEU A 86 -5.55 5.23 7.92
N ALA A 87 -5.98 4.63 6.83
CA ALA A 87 -6.54 5.38 5.69
C ALA A 87 -7.76 6.19 6.14
N GLU A 88 -8.61 5.61 6.96
CA GLU A 88 -9.75 6.33 7.52
C GLU A 88 -9.32 7.43 8.49
N GLU A 89 -8.43 7.10 9.41
CA GLU A 89 -7.95 8.04 10.42
C GLU A 89 -7.23 9.24 9.79
N TYR A 90 -6.35 9.00 8.82
CA TYR A 90 -5.49 10.04 8.25
C TYR A 90 -6.14 10.81 7.12
N SER A 91 -7.01 10.19 6.34
CA SER A 91 -7.56 10.81 5.13
C SER A 91 -9.07 10.81 5.03
N GLY A 92 -9.77 10.19 5.97
CA GLY A 92 -11.21 10.05 5.91
C GLY A 92 -11.69 9.03 4.88
N THR A 93 -10.80 8.22 4.31
CA THR A 93 -11.17 7.19 3.35
C THR A 93 -11.85 6.04 4.07
N GLU A 94 -13.08 5.72 3.67
CA GLU A 94 -13.81 4.62 4.27
C GLU A 94 -13.14 3.27 3.94
N PRO A 95 -13.06 2.34 4.90
CA PRO A 95 -12.40 1.04 4.70
C PRO A 95 -12.89 0.28 3.48
N ARG A 96 -14.17 0.35 3.15
CA ARG A 96 -14.77 -0.31 1.97
C ARG A 96 -14.13 0.12 0.65
N ASN A 97 -13.51 1.29 0.61
CA ASN A 97 -12.90 1.85 -0.59
C ASN A 97 -11.43 1.46 -0.76
N VAL A 98 -10.84 0.77 0.18
CA VAL A 98 -9.42 0.46 0.15
C VAL A 98 -9.19 -0.95 -0.39
N LEU A 99 -8.60 -1.03 -1.58
CA LEU A 99 -8.17 -2.30 -2.18
C LEU A 99 -6.66 -2.41 -2.07
N VAL A 100 -6.17 -3.53 -1.56
CA VAL A 100 -4.74 -3.78 -1.40
C VAL A 100 -4.38 -5.07 -2.12
N THR A 101 -3.32 -5.04 -2.89
CA THR A 101 -2.71 -6.24 -3.46
C THR A 101 -1.24 -6.29 -3.11
N ILE A 102 -0.72 -7.49 -2.88
CA ILE A 102 0.69 -7.72 -2.59
C ILE A 102 1.28 -8.58 -3.70
N ASN A 103 2.42 -8.15 -4.22
CA ASN A 103 3.22 -8.87 -5.18
C ASN A 103 4.56 -9.17 -4.53
N GLU A 104 4.93 -10.46 -4.43
CA GLU A 104 6.17 -10.86 -3.76
C GLU A 104 7.24 -11.18 -4.80
N THR A 105 8.46 -10.70 -4.56
CA THR A 105 9.59 -10.96 -5.44
C THR A 105 10.86 -11.16 -4.61
N ASP A 106 11.74 -12.05 -5.09
CA ASP A 106 12.94 -12.47 -4.36
C ASP A 106 13.96 -11.34 -4.21
N LEU A 107 14.87 -11.50 -3.25
CA LEU A 107 15.87 -10.50 -2.89
C LEU A 107 16.77 -10.10 -4.06
N ILE A 108 17.09 -11.04 -4.95
CA ILE A 108 17.92 -10.75 -6.13
C ILE A 108 17.26 -9.76 -7.10
N ASN A 109 15.95 -9.61 -7.02
CA ASN A 109 15.18 -8.75 -7.91
C ASN A 109 15.14 -7.27 -7.47
N TRP A 110 15.95 -6.91 -6.48
CA TRP A 110 15.98 -5.56 -5.92
C TRP A 110 17.33 -4.90 -6.10
N SER A 111 17.32 -3.68 -6.63
CA SER A 111 18.46 -2.77 -6.56
C SER A 111 17.94 -1.45 -6.00
N PHE A 112 18.45 -1.05 -4.85
CA PHE A 112 18.02 0.18 -4.17
C PHE A 112 18.83 1.40 -4.60
N GLY A 113 19.67 1.27 -5.58
CA GLY A 113 20.48 2.35 -6.10
C GLY A 113 21.91 1.90 -6.41
N ASN A 114 22.64 2.75 -7.08
CA ASN A 114 24.03 2.53 -7.47
C ASN A 114 24.26 1.30 -8.36
N GLY A 115 23.20 0.72 -8.91
CA GLY A 115 23.29 -0.44 -9.78
C GLY A 115 23.67 -1.74 -9.07
N GLU A 116 23.52 -1.81 -7.75
CA GLU A 116 23.91 -2.97 -6.94
C GLU A 116 22.70 -3.69 -6.38
N ALA A 117 22.84 -5.00 -6.20
CA ALA A 117 21.84 -5.83 -5.54
C ALA A 117 22.24 -5.97 -4.07
N GLN A 118 21.82 -5.03 -3.22
CA GLN A 118 22.29 -4.91 -1.84
C GLN A 118 21.93 -6.11 -0.95
N TYR A 119 20.88 -6.82 -1.28
CA TYR A 119 20.39 -7.95 -0.47
C TYR A 119 20.66 -9.32 -1.10
N ALA A 120 21.34 -9.35 -2.22
CA ALA A 120 21.64 -10.64 -2.89
C ALA A 120 22.96 -11.24 -2.45
#